data_0e489cf5f6bb3818e0340439d322ea84
#
_entry.id   0e489cf5f6bb3818e0340439d322ea84
#
_cell.length_a   1.000
_cell.length_b   1.000
_cell.length_c   1.000
_cell.angle_alpha   90.00
_cell.angle_beta   90.00
_cell.angle_gamma   90.00
#
_symmetry.space_group_name_H-M   'P 1'
#
loop_
_entity.id
_entity.type
_entity.pdbx_description
1 polymer ?
#
loop_
_entity_poly.entity_id
_entity_poly.type
_entity_poly.pdbx_seq_one_letter_code
_entity_poly.pdbx_strand_id
1 'polypeptide(L)'
;MTLKVGDTREAVVIEKVARTHITKYAGASGDFNPLHHDDTIAQGLGGYPSVFAHGMLSMGLTGRMLTDWLGPVALKRYGVRFTKQVWPGDTLTAKGEVTAISDGVATIKVVTTNQNGESVVEGEAQAAV
;
A
#
# COMPACT_ATOMS: atom_id res chain seq x y z
N MET A 1 18.26 -15.67 -2.55
CA MET A 1 16.91 -16.20 -2.87
C MET A 1 16.73 -16.23 -4.37
N THR A 2 16.23 -17.33 -4.89
CA THR A 2 15.98 -17.49 -6.32
C THR A 2 14.49 -17.34 -6.61
N LEU A 3 14.11 -16.27 -7.29
CA LEU A 3 12.73 -16.05 -7.71
C LEU A 3 12.44 -16.78 -9.02
N LYS A 4 11.19 -17.19 -9.19
CA LYS A 4 10.66 -17.77 -10.42
C LYS A 4 9.35 -17.08 -10.79
N VAL A 5 9.04 -17.04 -12.08
CA VAL A 5 7.72 -16.57 -12.55
C VAL A 5 6.64 -17.42 -11.89
N GLY A 6 5.63 -16.78 -11.34
CA GLY A 6 4.56 -17.41 -10.59
C GLY A 6 4.76 -17.43 -9.07
N ASP A 7 5.95 -17.10 -8.58
CA ASP A 7 6.17 -16.95 -7.13
C ASP A 7 5.30 -15.82 -6.59
N THR A 8 4.73 -16.04 -5.41
CA THR A 8 3.85 -15.09 -4.74
C THR A 8 4.28 -14.81 -3.32
N ARG A 9 3.93 -13.63 -2.83
CA ARG A 9 4.04 -13.26 -1.42
C ARG A 9 2.77 -12.54 -1.01
N GLU A 10 2.25 -12.90 0.15
CA GLU A 10 1.07 -12.26 0.72
C GLU A 10 1.34 -11.95 2.19
N ALA A 11 0.92 -10.78 2.64
CA ALA A 11 1.07 -10.37 4.03
C ALA A 11 -0.03 -9.38 4.43
N VAL A 12 -0.55 -9.53 5.64
CA VAL A 12 -1.36 -8.49 6.27
C VAL A 12 -0.39 -7.37 6.66
N VAL A 13 -0.52 -6.21 6.01
CA VAL A 13 0.41 -5.10 6.20
C VAL A 13 -0.04 -4.12 7.29
N ILE A 14 -1.31 -4.09 7.59
CA ILE A 14 -1.86 -3.38 8.74
C ILE A 14 -3.21 -4.00 9.15
N GLU A 15 -3.42 -4.22 10.44
CA GLU A 15 -4.69 -4.66 11.00
C GLU A 15 -5.41 -3.47 11.59
N LYS A 16 -6.70 -3.29 11.22
CA LYS A 16 -7.57 -2.26 11.79
C LYS A 16 -6.90 -0.89 11.88
N VAL A 17 -6.70 -0.27 10.73
CA VAL A 17 -6.11 1.08 10.63
C VAL A 17 -6.75 1.98 11.69
N ALA A 18 -5.92 2.53 12.59
CA ALA A 18 -6.38 3.45 13.61
C ALA A 18 -6.17 4.90 13.15
N ARG A 19 -6.98 5.82 13.66
CA ARG A 19 -6.76 7.25 13.44
C ARG A 19 -5.37 7.69 13.89
N THR A 20 -4.83 7.04 14.93
CA THR A 20 -3.45 7.27 15.40
C THR A 20 -2.41 6.95 14.33
N HIS A 21 -2.60 5.88 13.56
CA HIS A 21 -1.70 5.57 12.43
C HIS A 21 -1.71 6.69 11.39
N ILE A 22 -2.89 7.20 11.07
CA ILE A 22 -3.05 8.27 10.08
C ILE A 22 -2.41 9.56 10.59
N THR A 23 -2.62 9.91 11.85
CA THR A 23 -2.04 11.08 12.49
C THR A 23 -0.50 11.01 12.51
N LYS A 24 0.05 9.87 12.88
CA LYS A 24 1.51 9.65 12.86
C LYS A 24 2.07 9.79 11.46
N TYR A 25 1.38 9.24 10.47
CA TYR A 25 1.82 9.36 9.09
C TYR A 25 1.76 10.80 8.59
N ALA A 26 0.72 11.55 8.94
CA ALA A 26 0.62 12.98 8.61
C ALA A 26 1.85 13.73 9.14
N GLY A 27 2.25 13.47 10.38
CA GLY A 27 3.44 14.06 10.98
C GLY A 27 4.73 13.64 10.31
N ALA A 28 4.87 12.35 9.98
CA ALA A 28 6.08 11.82 9.37
C ALA A 28 6.25 12.28 7.91
N SER A 29 5.16 12.37 7.16
CA SER A 29 5.18 12.72 5.73
C SER A 29 5.08 14.23 5.47
N GLY A 30 4.59 15.00 6.43
CA GLY A 30 4.26 16.41 6.22
C GLY A 30 2.96 16.63 5.44
N ASP A 31 2.16 15.60 5.22
CA ASP A 31 0.87 15.70 4.55
C ASP A 31 -0.24 15.93 5.58
N PHE A 32 -0.57 17.19 5.82
CA PHE A 32 -1.57 17.63 6.78
C PHE A 32 -2.91 17.99 6.11
N ASN A 33 -3.21 17.40 4.96
CA ASN A 33 -4.50 17.61 4.32
C ASN A 33 -5.63 17.25 5.31
N PRO A 34 -6.56 18.19 5.57
CA PRO A 34 -7.61 17.99 6.58
C PRO A 34 -8.55 16.82 6.30
N LEU A 35 -8.61 16.30 5.08
CA LEU A 35 -9.37 15.09 4.76
C LEU A 35 -8.87 13.87 5.55
N HIS A 36 -7.65 13.92 6.08
CA HIS A 36 -7.04 12.82 6.83
C HIS A 36 -7.17 12.98 8.35
N HIS A 37 -7.54 14.16 8.86
CA HIS A 37 -7.57 14.39 10.31
C HIS A 37 -8.77 15.19 10.84
N ASP A 38 -9.62 15.74 9.99
CA ASP A 38 -10.77 16.55 10.39
C ASP A 38 -12.06 15.99 9.78
N ASP A 39 -12.86 15.31 10.61
CA ASP A 39 -14.13 14.72 10.17
C ASP A 39 -15.10 15.77 9.63
N THR A 40 -15.12 16.97 10.20
CA THR A 40 -16.02 18.02 9.76
C THR A 40 -15.72 18.41 8.30
N ILE A 41 -14.44 18.54 7.98
CA ILE A 41 -14.02 18.87 6.61
C ILE A 41 -14.22 17.68 5.68
N ALA A 42 -13.86 16.48 6.12
CA ALA A 42 -14.04 15.27 5.31
C ALA A 42 -15.52 15.05 4.96
N GLN A 43 -16.41 15.22 5.91
CA GLN A 43 -17.85 15.06 5.71
C GLN A 43 -18.47 16.23 4.93
N GLY A 44 -18.13 17.46 5.27
CA GLY A 44 -18.72 18.67 4.70
C GLY A 44 -18.24 18.95 3.27
N LEU A 45 -16.96 19.24 3.12
CA LEU A 45 -16.38 19.62 1.81
C LEU A 45 -16.07 18.41 0.95
N GLY A 46 -15.61 17.32 1.56
CA GLY A 46 -15.23 16.11 0.83
C GLY A 46 -16.37 15.18 0.49
N GLY A 47 -17.49 15.25 1.24
CA GLY A 47 -18.63 14.35 1.07
C GLY A 47 -18.33 12.92 1.50
N TYR A 48 -17.30 12.70 2.33
CA TYR A 48 -16.91 11.39 2.83
C TYR A 48 -17.53 11.08 4.19
N PRO A 49 -17.69 9.80 4.58
CA PRO A 49 -18.28 9.44 5.88
C PRO A 49 -17.39 9.80 7.08
N SER A 50 -16.08 9.87 6.88
CA SER A 50 -15.09 10.22 7.92
C SER A 50 -13.77 10.62 7.26
N VAL A 51 -12.75 10.90 8.08
CA VAL A 51 -11.37 10.95 7.61
C VAL A 51 -10.95 9.59 7.05
N PHE A 52 -9.98 9.59 6.14
CA PHE A 52 -9.43 8.37 5.56
C PHE A 52 -7.90 8.44 5.49
N ALA A 53 -7.27 7.29 5.34
CA ALA A 53 -5.81 7.17 5.31
C ALA A 53 -5.24 7.80 4.04
N HIS A 54 -4.02 8.32 4.16
CA HIS A 54 -3.24 8.76 3.00
C HIS A 54 -3.00 7.57 2.06
N GLY A 55 -3.17 7.79 0.76
CA GLY A 55 -2.81 6.79 -0.25
C GLY A 55 -1.35 6.37 -0.14
N MET A 56 -0.45 7.33 0.11
CA MET A 56 0.97 7.06 0.28
C MET A 56 1.29 6.19 1.50
N LEU A 57 0.45 6.20 2.54
CA LEU A 57 0.59 5.25 3.66
C LEU A 57 0.35 3.82 3.17
N SER A 58 -0.71 3.59 2.42
CA SER A 58 -1.02 2.28 1.84
C SER A 58 0.06 1.83 0.86
N MET A 59 0.58 2.73 0.05
CA MET A 59 1.71 2.47 -0.85
C MET A 59 2.97 2.06 -0.08
N GLY A 60 3.29 2.77 1.00
CA GLY A 60 4.44 2.48 1.85
C GLY A 60 4.32 1.12 2.54
N LEU A 61 3.15 0.79 3.06
CA LEU A 61 2.90 -0.51 3.69
C LEU A 61 3.03 -1.67 2.69
N THR A 62 2.53 -1.51 1.48
CA THR A 62 2.70 -2.47 0.39
C THR A 62 4.18 -2.60 -0.01
N GLY A 63 4.88 -1.48 -0.10
CA GLY A 63 6.32 -1.45 -0.38
C GLY A 63 7.14 -2.18 0.68
N ARG A 64 6.74 -2.09 1.94
CA ARG A 64 7.37 -2.85 3.03
C ARG A 64 7.22 -4.36 2.83
N MET A 65 6.08 -4.85 2.38
CA MET A 65 5.93 -6.26 2.03
C MET A 65 6.93 -6.66 0.95
N LEU A 66 7.12 -5.81 -0.06
CA LEU A 66 8.10 -6.07 -1.12
C LEU A 66 9.53 -6.10 -0.58
N THR A 67 9.93 -5.15 0.24
CA THR A 67 11.29 -5.12 0.78
C THR A 67 11.55 -6.21 1.82
N ASP A 68 10.53 -6.62 2.57
CA ASP A 68 10.64 -7.78 3.48
C ASP A 68 10.81 -9.08 2.69
N TRP A 69 10.18 -9.19 1.53
CA TRP A 69 10.28 -10.36 0.66
C TRP A 69 11.59 -10.42 -0.12
N LEU A 70 11.99 -9.30 -0.72
CA LEU A 70 13.06 -9.25 -1.72
C LEU A 70 14.36 -8.69 -1.17
N GLY A 71 14.32 -8.05 -0.02
CA GLY A 71 15.43 -7.26 0.53
C GLY A 71 15.34 -5.78 0.11
N PRO A 72 15.82 -4.88 0.98
CA PRO A 72 15.63 -3.43 0.76
C PRO A 72 16.43 -2.89 -0.43
N VAL A 73 17.51 -3.54 -0.82
CA VAL A 73 18.39 -3.09 -1.91
C VAL A 73 17.90 -3.58 -3.28
N ALA A 74 17.11 -4.65 -3.31
CA ALA A 74 16.67 -5.27 -4.55
C ALA A 74 15.63 -4.42 -5.32
N LEU A 75 14.78 -3.69 -4.62
CA LEU A 75 13.70 -2.91 -5.22
C LEU A 75 14.28 -1.74 -6.03
N LYS A 76 14.02 -1.74 -7.35
CA LYS A 76 14.56 -0.74 -8.28
C LYS A 76 13.51 0.23 -8.81
N ARG A 77 12.27 -0.22 -8.92
CA ARG A 77 11.15 0.59 -9.39
C ARG A 77 9.89 0.14 -8.70
N TYR A 78 9.04 1.09 -8.35
CA TYR A 78 7.78 0.80 -7.69
C TYR A 78 6.79 1.93 -7.99
N GLY A 79 5.65 1.58 -8.57
CA GLY A 79 4.59 2.53 -8.87
C GLY A 79 3.23 1.89 -8.67
N VAL A 80 2.28 2.67 -8.16
CA VAL A 80 0.93 2.20 -7.88
C VAL A 80 -0.12 3.20 -8.30
N ARG A 81 -1.35 2.71 -8.39
CA ARG A 81 -2.56 3.50 -8.51
C ARG A 81 -3.40 3.27 -7.24
N PHE A 82 -3.95 4.34 -6.68
CA PHE A 82 -4.90 4.27 -5.57
C PHE A 82 -6.30 4.05 -6.12
N THR A 83 -6.92 2.93 -5.78
CA THR A 83 -8.19 2.51 -6.39
C THR A 83 -9.39 2.72 -5.46
N LYS A 84 -9.15 2.89 -4.16
CA LYS A 84 -10.20 3.11 -3.16
C LYS A 84 -9.61 3.74 -1.90
N GLN A 85 -10.40 4.57 -1.20
CA GLN A 85 -10.04 5.08 0.11
C GLN A 85 -9.91 3.96 1.14
N VAL A 86 -9.03 4.19 2.12
CA VAL A 86 -8.84 3.29 3.26
C VAL A 86 -9.39 3.99 4.51
N TRP A 87 -10.35 3.35 5.15
CA TRP A 87 -11.07 3.92 6.29
C TRP A 87 -10.48 3.45 7.62
N PRO A 88 -10.62 4.23 8.70
CA PRO A 88 -10.33 3.71 10.04
C PRO A 88 -11.06 2.39 10.27
N GLY A 89 -10.36 1.40 10.78
CA GLY A 89 -10.87 0.05 10.98
C GLY A 89 -10.58 -0.94 9.86
N ASP A 90 -10.16 -0.48 8.68
CA ASP A 90 -9.81 -1.37 7.59
C ASP A 90 -8.55 -2.18 7.90
N THR A 91 -8.54 -3.44 7.46
CA THR A 91 -7.38 -4.32 7.49
C THR A 91 -6.89 -4.53 6.07
N LEU A 92 -5.60 -4.28 5.83
CA LEU A 92 -5.02 -4.36 4.49
C LEU A 92 -4.12 -5.56 4.35
N THR A 93 -4.31 -6.29 3.24
CA THR A 93 -3.49 -7.43 2.85
C THR A 93 -2.85 -7.14 1.50
N ALA A 94 -1.52 -7.15 1.46
CA ALA A 94 -0.77 -6.93 0.23
C ALA A 94 -0.34 -8.26 -0.37
N LYS A 95 -0.45 -8.38 -1.69
CA LYS A 95 -0.02 -9.55 -2.45
C LYS A 95 0.86 -9.13 -3.61
N GLY A 96 1.98 -9.82 -3.77
CA GLY A 96 2.87 -9.69 -4.92
C GLY A 96 2.95 -11.00 -5.70
N GLU A 97 3.08 -10.91 -7.01
CA GLU A 97 3.27 -12.05 -7.90
C GLU A 97 4.33 -11.72 -8.94
N VAL A 98 5.32 -12.59 -9.09
CA VAL A 98 6.34 -12.46 -10.13
C VAL A 98 5.72 -12.83 -11.47
N THR A 99 5.60 -11.85 -12.37
CA THR A 99 4.97 -12.04 -13.68
C THR A 99 5.96 -12.23 -14.80
N ALA A 100 7.20 -11.75 -14.63
CA ALA A 100 8.25 -11.88 -15.64
C ALA A 100 9.63 -11.76 -14.97
N ILE A 101 10.62 -12.42 -15.55
CA ILE A 101 12.03 -12.24 -15.19
C ILE A 101 12.81 -12.12 -16.50
N SER A 102 13.59 -11.06 -16.64
CA SER A 102 14.40 -10.79 -17.83
C SER A 102 15.62 -9.98 -17.44
N ASP A 103 16.79 -10.40 -17.91
CA ASP A 103 18.06 -9.67 -17.72
C ASP A 103 18.36 -9.31 -16.26
N GLY A 104 18.11 -10.26 -15.35
CA GLY A 104 18.37 -10.06 -13.92
C GLY A 104 17.36 -9.16 -13.22
N VAL A 105 16.21 -8.90 -13.83
CA VAL A 105 15.13 -8.07 -13.27
C VAL A 105 13.84 -8.86 -13.23
N ALA A 106 13.23 -8.96 -12.04
CA ALA A 106 11.90 -9.50 -11.87
C ALA A 106 10.87 -8.38 -11.92
N THR A 107 9.79 -8.60 -12.66
CA THR A 107 8.60 -7.75 -12.64
C THR A 107 7.56 -8.39 -11.73
N ILE A 108 7.01 -7.60 -10.81
CA ILE A 108 6.11 -8.08 -9.76
C ILE A 108 4.84 -7.25 -9.80
N LYS A 109 3.72 -7.91 -10.03
CA LYS A 109 2.40 -7.30 -9.90
C LYS A 109 2.04 -7.24 -8.42
N VAL A 110 1.58 -6.07 -7.95
CA VAL A 110 1.15 -5.88 -6.56
C VAL A 110 -0.30 -5.45 -6.49
N VAL A 111 -1.02 -6.00 -5.53
CA VAL A 111 -2.40 -5.62 -5.20
C VAL A 111 -2.54 -5.63 -3.69
N THR A 112 -3.13 -4.57 -3.14
CA THR A 112 -3.48 -4.52 -1.72
C THR A 112 -4.99 -4.40 -1.61
N THR A 113 -5.59 -5.26 -0.79
CA THR A 113 -7.04 -5.32 -0.58
C THR A 113 -7.41 -5.03 0.86
N ASN A 114 -8.63 -4.55 1.07
CA ASN A 114 -9.21 -4.43 2.41
C ASN A 114 -9.84 -5.75 2.86
N GLN A 115 -10.49 -5.77 4.03
CA GLN A 115 -11.12 -6.96 4.60
C GLN A 115 -12.29 -7.49 3.76
N ASN A 116 -12.83 -6.70 2.86
CA ASN A 116 -13.93 -7.10 1.97
C ASN A 116 -13.43 -7.60 0.61
N GLY A 117 -12.12 -7.74 0.44
CA GLY A 117 -11.52 -8.13 -0.83
C GLY A 117 -11.48 -7.03 -1.88
N GLU A 118 -11.79 -5.79 -1.51
CA GLU A 118 -11.78 -4.66 -2.43
C GLU A 118 -10.35 -4.14 -2.59
N SER A 119 -9.93 -3.91 -3.83
CA SER A 119 -8.62 -3.34 -4.13
C SER A 119 -8.54 -1.88 -3.68
N VAL A 120 -7.49 -1.55 -2.95
CA VAL A 120 -7.19 -0.17 -2.52
C VAL A 120 -5.93 0.37 -3.18
N VAL A 121 -5.00 -0.51 -3.53
CA VAL A 121 -3.75 -0.19 -4.24
C VAL A 121 -3.49 -1.28 -5.28
N GLU A 122 -3.15 -0.86 -6.49
CA GLU A 122 -2.71 -1.76 -7.56
C GLU A 122 -1.50 -1.17 -8.25
N GLY A 123 -0.55 -2.00 -8.62
CA GLY A 123 0.62 -1.53 -9.33
C GLY A 123 1.63 -2.60 -9.66
N GLU A 124 2.85 -2.14 -9.87
CA GLU A 124 3.94 -2.98 -10.33
C GLU A 124 5.25 -2.53 -9.69
N ALA A 125 6.09 -3.51 -9.41
CA ALA A 125 7.44 -3.28 -8.94
C ALA A 125 8.44 -4.01 -9.85
N GLN A 126 9.66 -3.51 -9.88
CA GLN A 126 10.80 -4.19 -10.49
C GLN A 126 11.89 -4.36 -9.45
N ALA A 127 12.47 -5.54 -9.40
CA ALA A 127 13.50 -5.89 -8.45
C ALA A 127 14.66 -6.61 -9.12
N ALA A 128 15.87 -6.34 -8.66
CA ALA A 128 17.04 -7.09 -9.08
C ALA A 128 17.01 -8.51 -8.49
N VAL A 129 17.33 -9.49 -9.28
CA VAL A 129 17.35 -10.91 -8.91
C VAL A 129 18.65 -11.58 -9.30
#